data_9a1ea78381cadc5870a86347e18200da
#
_entry.id   9a1ea78381cadc5870a86347e18200da
#
_cell.length_a   1.000
_cell.length_b   1.000
_cell.length_c   1.000
_cell.angle_alpha   90.00
_cell.angle_beta   90.00
_cell.angle_gamma   90.00
#
_symmetry.space_group_name_H-M   'P 1'
#
loop_
_entity.id
_entity.type
_entity.pdbx_description
1 polymer ?
#
loop_
_entity_poly.entity_id
_entity_poly.type
_entity_poly.pdbx_seq_one_letter_code
_entity_poly.pdbx_strand_id
1 'polypeptide(L)'
;CLALSTSLVQAETCTSPAFAVNGLQLDTTAVDGTLARKKALSQATADAFATIKRRLLLPTQPAAVQLDELAFADFIDFIHIESETALAQRYIAEINICFDPVRLRDQFIKSGLLWSELFSSPVLLLPVWQDPSGIRVWARNVAWLDVWRQMDAQDDQLLRFTILTPDLALERRLPP
;
A
#
# COMPACT_ATOMS: atom_id res chain seq x y z
N CYS A 1 45.47 3.29 -20.26
CA CYS A 1 44.50 3.18 -19.16
C CYS A 1 43.12 3.53 -19.69
N LEU A 2 42.29 2.51 -19.99
CA LEU A 2 40.89 2.73 -20.32
C LEU A 2 40.13 2.82 -18.97
N ALA A 3 39.55 3.96 -18.67
CA ALA A 3 38.65 4.13 -17.57
C ALA A 3 37.28 3.56 -17.99
N LEU A 4 36.87 2.41 -17.41
CA LEU A 4 35.50 1.93 -17.51
C LEU A 4 34.62 2.83 -16.62
N SER A 5 33.87 3.72 -17.26
CA SER A 5 32.81 4.47 -16.59
C SER A 5 31.64 3.51 -16.35
N THR A 6 31.48 3.00 -15.13
CA THR A 6 30.28 2.29 -14.70
C THR A 6 29.17 3.34 -14.51
N SER A 7 28.28 3.44 -15.48
CA SER A 7 27.03 4.18 -15.32
C SER A 7 26.18 3.46 -14.27
N LEU A 8 26.03 4.06 -13.09
CA LEU A 8 25.04 3.65 -12.12
C LEU A 8 23.66 3.91 -12.74
N VAL A 9 22.95 2.85 -13.12
CA VAL A 9 21.54 2.95 -13.46
C VAL A 9 20.82 3.30 -12.15
N GLN A 10 20.42 4.56 -12.02
CA GLN A 10 19.54 4.98 -10.94
C GLN A 10 18.19 4.34 -11.17
N ALA A 11 17.72 3.56 -10.21
CA ALA A 11 16.34 3.07 -10.20
C ALA A 11 15.41 4.30 -10.20
N GLU A 12 14.46 4.32 -11.12
CA GLU A 12 13.42 5.36 -11.14
C GLU A 12 12.63 5.27 -9.84
N THR A 13 12.61 6.37 -9.09
CA THR A 13 11.83 6.49 -7.86
C THR A 13 10.56 7.26 -8.12
N CYS A 14 9.45 6.78 -7.60
CA CYS A 14 8.16 7.46 -7.73
C CYS A 14 8.24 8.86 -7.11
N THR A 15 7.90 9.89 -7.87
CA THR A 15 7.99 11.30 -7.44
C THR A 15 7.06 11.63 -6.29
N SER A 16 5.98 10.87 -6.14
CA SER A 16 5.01 11.03 -5.05
C SER A 16 4.72 9.70 -4.37
N PRO A 17 5.19 9.49 -3.12
CA PRO A 17 4.99 8.23 -2.41
C PRO A 17 3.51 7.84 -2.23
N ALA A 18 2.59 8.81 -2.21
CA ALA A 18 1.16 8.54 -2.11
C ALA A 18 0.61 7.79 -3.33
N PHE A 19 1.28 7.90 -4.48
CA PHE A 19 0.92 7.26 -5.75
C PHE A 19 1.79 6.03 -6.07
N ALA A 20 2.63 5.60 -5.15
CA ALA A 20 3.45 4.40 -5.27
C ALA A 20 2.81 3.22 -4.55
N VAL A 21 2.85 2.04 -5.16
CA VAL A 21 2.53 0.76 -4.51
C VAL A 21 3.74 -0.13 -4.65
N ASN A 22 4.39 -0.43 -3.53
CA ASN A 22 5.66 -1.14 -3.49
C ASN A 22 5.49 -2.56 -2.95
N GLY A 23 6.43 -3.44 -3.31
CA GLY A 23 6.54 -4.79 -2.75
C GLY A 23 5.39 -5.71 -3.13
N LEU A 24 4.77 -5.50 -4.31
CA LEU A 24 3.72 -6.39 -4.79
C LEU A 24 4.31 -7.75 -5.16
N GLN A 25 3.87 -8.78 -4.44
CA GLN A 25 4.30 -10.16 -4.67
C GLN A 25 3.36 -10.83 -5.69
N LEU A 26 3.95 -11.29 -6.79
CA LEU A 26 3.24 -11.98 -7.87
C LEU A 26 3.60 -13.45 -7.87
N ASP A 27 2.59 -14.31 -7.96
CA ASP A 27 2.76 -15.75 -8.13
C ASP A 27 1.57 -16.28 -8.96
N THR A 28 1.79 -16.47 -10.24
CA THR A 28 0.71 -16.79 -11.18
C THR A 28 1.11 -17.95 -12.09
N THR A 29 0.17 -18.84 -12.32
CA THR A 29 0.30 -19.97 -13.27
C THR A 29 -0.62 -19.78 -14.46
N ALA A 30 -0.17 -20.25 -15.64
CA ALA A 30 -0.95 -20.30 -16.87
C ALA A 30 -0.48 -21.46 -17.77
N VAL A 31 -1.02 -21.56 -18.96
CA VAL A 31 -0.64 -22.61 -19.93
C VAL A 31 0.81 -22.46 -20.42
N ASP A 32 1.35 -21.26 -20.39
CA ASP A 32 2.75 -20.95 -20.66
C ASP A 32 3.24 -19.77 -19.82
N GLY A 33 4.57 -19.58 -19.75
CA GLY A 33 5.19 -18.54 -18.94
C GLY A 33 4.86 -17.10 -19.41
N THR A 34 4.67 -16.89 -20.71
CA THR A 34 4.32 -15.58 -21.27
C THR A 34 2.91 -15.17 -20.84
N LEU A 35 1.96 -16.10 -20.91
CA LEU A 35 0.59 -15.87 -20.45
C LEU A 35 0.55 -15.72 -18.92
N ALA A 36 1.34 -16.49 -18.17
CA ALA A 36 1.46 -16.35 -16.72
C ALA A 36 1.94 -14.93 -16.35
N ARG A 37 2.99 -14.44 -17.00
CA ARG A 37 3.51 -13.08 -16.81
C ARG A 37 2.48 -12.01 -17.13
N LYS A 38 1.82 -12.12 -18.29
CA LYS A 38 0.77 -11.16 -18.71
C LYS A 38 -0.37 -11.10 -17.69
N LYS A 39 -0.85 -12.27 -17.25
CA LYS A 39 -1.93 -12.37 -16.25
C LYS A 39 -1.50 -11.78 -14.90
N ALA A 40 -0.29 -12.09 -14.45
CA ALA A 40 0.26 -11.58 -13.20
C ALA A 40 0.34 -10.06 -13.19
N LEU A 41 0.93 -9.46 -14.23
CA LEU A 41 1.04 -8.00 -14.34
C LEU A 41 -0.31 -7.31 -14.44
N SER A 42 -1.25 -7.87 -15.19
CA SER A 42 -2.61 -7.32 -15.29
C SER A 42 -3.32 -7.34 -13.93
N GLN A 43 -3.23 -8.44 -13.19
CA GLN A 43 -3.81 -8.55 -11.86
C GLN A 43 -3.15 -7.57 -10.88
N ALA A 44 -1.82 -7.52 -10.86
CA ALA A 44 -1.07 -6.62 -10.00
C ALA A 44 -1.40 -5.15 -10.25
N THR A 45 -1.59 -4.77 -11.52
CA THR A 45 -1.99 -3.41 -11.88
C THR A 45 -3.38 -3.08 -11.34
N ALA A 46 -4.34 -4.02 -11.44
CA ALA A 46 -5.68 -3.84 -10.89
C ALA A 46 -5.65 -3.71 -9.36
N ASP A 47 -4.89 -4.57 -8.68
CA ASP A 47 -4.76 -4.57 -7.23
C ASP A 47 -4.06 -3.30 -6.73
N ALA A 48 -3.02 -2.86 -7.44
CA ALA A 48 -2.35 -1.60 -7.16
C ALA A 48 -3.28 -0.40 -7.31
N PHE A 49 -4.10 -0.36 -8.37
CA PHE A 49 -5.07 0.71 -8.57
C PHE A 49 -6.15 0.71 -7.48
N ALA A 50 -6.63 -0.46 -7.07
CA ALA A 50 -7.55 -0.58 -5.95
C ALA A 50 -6.93 -0.05 -4.63
N THR A 51 -5.63 -0.31 -4.42
CA THR A 51 -4.87 0.21 -3.27
C THR A 51 -4.76 1.73 -3.32
N ILE A 52 -4.44 2.33 -4.47
CA ILE A 52 -4.40 3.79 -4.64
C ILE A 52 -5.76 4.42 -4.37
N LYS A 53 -6.85 3.84 -4.91
CA LYS A 53 -8.21 4.34 -4.62
C LYS A 53 -8.52 4.32 -3.13
N ARG A 54 -8.26 3.21 -2.46
CA ARG A 54 -8.51 3.05 -1.01
C ARG A 54 -7.68 4.02 -0.18
N ARG A 55 -6.42 4.29 -0.60
CA ARG A 55 -5.49 5.20 0.08
C ARG A 55 -5.88 6.65 -0.07
N LEU A 56 -6.24 7.08 -1.27
CA LEU A 56 -6.41 8.49 -1.59
C LEU A 56 -7.85 8.99 -1.45
N LEU A 57 -8.85 8.14 -1.77
CA LEU A 57 -10.24 8.55 -1.84
C LEU A 57 -10.99 8.31 -0.53
N LEU A 58 -11.97 9.16 -0.26
CA LEU A 58 -12.91 8.92 0.84
C LEU A 58 -13.81 7.72 0.51
N PRO A 59 -14.04 6.79 1.46
CA PRO A 59 -14.69 5.50 1.20
C PRO A 59 -16.16 5.61 0.72
N THR A 60 -16.82 6.74 0.94
CA THR A 60 -18.27 6.90 0.75
C THR A 60 -18.64 7.66 -0.52
N GLN A 61 -17.75 7.79 -1.49
CA GLN A 61 -18.01 8.54 -2.71
C GLN A 61 -18.61 7.64 -3.82
N PRO A 62 -19.87 7.85 -4.26
CA PRO A 62 -20.49 7.03 -5.31
C PRO A 62 -19.72 7.08 -6.64
N ALA A 63 -19.15 8.25 -6.98
CA ALA A 63 -18.38 8.44 -8.21
C ALA A 63 -17.05 7.64 -8.24
N ALA A 64 -16.57 7.14 -7.09
CA ALA A 64 -15.39 6.26 -7.04
C ALA A 64 -15.62 4.92 -7.75
N VAL A 65 -16.87 4.46 -7.86
CA VAL A 65 -17.25 3.24 -8.61
C VAL A 65 -16.97 3.41 -10.09
N GLN A 66 -17.18 4.59 -10.66
CA GLN A 66 -16.94 4.85 -12.08
C GLN A 66 -15.46 4.73 -12.49
N LEU A 67 -14.54 4.87 -11.54
CA LEU A 67 -13.12 4.65 -11.77
C LEU A 67 -12.78 3.18 -12.05
N ASP A 68 -13.64 2.24 -11.66
CA ASP A 68 -13.41 0.81 -11.90
C ASP A 68 -13.60 0.42 -13.38
N GLU A 69 -14.33 1.25 -14.13
CA GLU A 69 -14.60 1.04 -15.56
C GLU A 69 -13.50 1.64 -16.45
N LEU A 70 -12.58 2.41 -15.87
CA LEU A 70 -11.50 3.05 -16.61
C LEU A 70 -10.33 2.09 -16.85
N ALA A 71 -9.65 2.31 -17.97
CA ALA A 71 -8.39 1.64 -18.26
C ALA A 71 -7.29 2.14 -17.32
N PHE A 72 -7.23 1.61 -16.09
CA PHE A 72 -6.29 2.04 -15.05
C PHE A 72 -4.82 1.91 -15.46
N ALA A 73 -4.52 1.10 -16.48
CA ALA A 73 -3.19 1.03 -17.08
C ALA A 73 -2.72 2.38 -17.65
N ASP A 74 -3.64 3.24 -18.08
CA ASP A 74 -3.32 4.55 -18.63
C ASP A 74 -2.81 5.54 -17.58
N PHE A 75 -3.00 5.23 -16.29
CA PHE A 75 -2.53 6.03 -15.17
C PHE A 75 -1.17 5.58 -14.63
N ILE A 76 -0.60 4.48 -15.14
CA ILE A 76 0.72 4.01 -14.74
C ILE A 76 1.78 4.91 -15.39
N ASP A 77 2.72 5.37 -14.57
CA ASP A 77 3.93 6.05 -15.02
C ASP A 77 4.99 5.01 -15.39
N PHE A 78 5.35 4.16 -14.42
CA PHE A 78 6.24 3.02 -14.66
C PHE A 78 5.98 1.85 -13.71
N ILE A 79 6.50 0.68 -14.10
CA ILE A 79 6.56 -0.53 -13.27
C ILE A 79 8.04 -0.88 -13.13
N HIS A 80 8.51 -0.97 -11.90
CA HIS A 80 9.85 -1.44 -11.56
C HIS A 80 9.77 -2.89 -11.07
N ILE A 81 10.57 -3.78 -11.68
CA ILE A 81 10.64 -5.19 -11.29
C ILE A 81 11.89 -5.36 -10.43
N GLU A 82 11.68 -5.61 -9.13
CA GLU A 82 12.77 -5.86 -8.17
C GLU A 82 13.40 -7.23 -8.39
N SER A 83 12.55 -8.22 -8.61
CA SER A 83 12.97 -9.59 -8.90
C SER A 83 11.94 -10.30 -9.77
N GLU A 84 12.41 -11.17 -10.67
CA GLU A 84 11.50 -12.04 -11.44
C GLU A 84 12.09 -13.41 -11.67
N THR A 85 11.22 -14.42 -11.67
CA THR A 85 11.53 -15.81 -12.04
C THR A 85 10.44 -16.33 -12.96
N ALA A 86 10.78 -16.52 -14.24
CA ALA A 86 9.89 -17.08 -15.24
C ALA A 86 10.17 -18.59 -15.41
N LEU A 87 9.15 -19.39 -15.14
CA LEU A 87 9.16 -20.85 -15.35
C LEU A 87 8.23 -21.19 -16.55
N ALA A 88 8.26 -22.45 -17.00
CA ALA A 88 7.50 -22.86 -18.17
C ALA A 88 5.99 -22.51 -18.11
N GLN A 89 5.38 -22.58 -16.91
CA GLN A 89 3.94 -22.33 -16.70
C GLN A 89 3.66 -21.43 -15.48
N ARG A 90 4.72 -20.85 -14.86
CA ARG A 90 4.58 -20.05 -13.64
C ARG A 90 5.47 -18.82 -13.72
N TYR A 91 4.95 -17.70 -13.24
CA TYR A 91 5.66 -16.43 -13.12
C TYR A 91 5.62 -15.95 -11.68
N ILE A 92 6.78 -15.72 -11.11
CA ILE A 92 6.95 -15.19 -9.76
C ILE A 92 7.74 -13.90 -9.88
N ALA A 93 7.29 -12.82 -9.25
CA ALA A 93 8.00 -11.55 -9.26
C ALA A 93 7.66 -10.70 -8.03
N GLU A 94 8.54 -9.78 -7.73
CA GLU A 94 8.30 -8.65 -6.84
C GLU A 94 8.39 -7.37 -7.65
N ILE A 95 7.35 -6.54 -7.60
CA ILE A 95 7.28 -5.33 -8.39
C ILE A 95 6.82 -4.12 -7.58
N ASN A 96 7.22 -2.94 -8.04
CA ASN A 96 6.74 -1.65 -7.59
C ASN A 96 6.02 -0.96 -8.74
N ILE A 97 4.86 -0.37 -8.48
CA ILE A 97 4.08 0.36 -9.48
C ILE A 97 3.97 1.82 -9.06
N CYS A 98 4.39 2.73 -9.93
CA CYS A 98 4.20 4.16 -9.78
C CYS A 98 3.08 4.63 -10.71
N PHE A 99 2.11 5.32 -10.15
CA PHE A 99 1.05 5.97 -10.92
C PHE A 99 1.42 7.43 -11.19
N ASP A 100 1.00 7.94 -12.36
CA ASP A 100 1.15 9.34 -12.73
C ASP A 100 0.23 10.23 -11.88
N PRO A 101 0.79 11.06 -10.98
CA PRO A 101 -0.01 11.89 -10.09
C PRO A 101 -0.83 12.93 -10.85
N VAL A 102 -0.32 13.43 -11.98
CA VAL A 102 -1.00 14.48 -12.76
C VAL A 102 -2.25 13.90 -13.41
N ARG A 103 -2.13 12.77 -14.08
CA ARG A 103 -3.26 12.11 -14.74
C ARG A 103 -4.33 11.67 -13.75
N LEU A 104 -3.93 11.13 -12.59
CA LEU A 104 -4.88 10.71 -11.56
C LEU A 104 -5.60 11.89 -10.93
N ARG A 105 -4.90 13.00 -10.61
CA ARG A 105 -5.54 14.22 -10.09
C ARG A 105 -6.54 14.79 -11.09
N ASP A 106 -6.16 14.87 -12.36
CA ASP A 106 -7.05 15.33 -13.42
C ASP A 106 -8.31 14.45 -13.50
N GLN A 107 -8.16 13.15 -13.38
CA GLN A 107 -9.27 12.22 -13.39
C GLN A 107 -10.17 12.40 -12.15
N PHE A 108 -9.59 12.58 -10.95
CA PHE A 108 -10.35 12.85 -9.73
C PHE A 108 -11.16 14.15 -9.84
N ILE A 109 -10.55 15.22 -10.39
CA ILE A 109 -11.22 16.48 -10.65
C ILE A 109 -12.40 16.28 -11.63
N LYS A 110 -12.17 15.62 -12.77
CA LYS A 110 -13.19 15.35 -13.78
C LYS A 110 -14.36 14.53 -13.23
N SER A 111 -14.08 13.62 -12.32
CA SER A 111 -15.10 12.78 -11.68
C SER A 111 -15.73 13.42 -10.43
N GLY A 112 -15.33 14.63 -10.04
CA GLY A 112 -15.84 15.31 -8.85
C GLY A 112 -15.49 14.60 -7.54
N LEU A 113 -14.38 13.87 -7.50
CA LEU A 113 -13.93 13.12 -6.34
C LEU A 113 -13.14 13.99 -5.36
N LEU A 114 -13.32 13.75 -4.08
CA LEU A 114 -12.50 14.31 -3.03
C LEU A 114 -11.41 13.32 -2.65
N TRP A 115 -10.17 13.78 -2.55
CA TRP A 115 -9.00 12.94 -2.21
C TRP A 115 -8.03 13.66 -1.28
N SER A 116 -7.12 12.91 -0.70
CA SER A 116 -5.98 13.42 0.04
C SER A 116 -4.71 12.66 -0.37
N GLU A 117 -3.57 13.35 -0.37
CA GLU A 117 -2.25 12.80 -0.69
C GLU A 117 -1.28 13.00 0.48
N LEU A 118 -1.74 13.66 1.54
CA LEU A 118 -0.90 14.05 2.67
C LEU A 118 -0.81 12.91 3.68
N PHE A 119 0.41 12.46 3.92
CA PHE A 119 0.69 11.58 5.04
C PHE A 119 0.50 12.33 6.36
N SER A 120 -0.17 11.70 7.32
CA SER A 120 -0.27 12.24 8.67
C SER A 120 1.10 12.32 9.34
N SER A 121 1.24 13.22 10.32
CA SER A 121 2.29 13.05 11.33
C SER A 121 2.10 11.71 12.05
N PRO A 122 3.19 11.04 12.50
CA PRO A 122 3.06 9.80 13.25
C PRO A 122 2.20 9.99 14.50
N VAL A 123 1.21 9.12 14.68
CA VAL A 123 0.30 9.10 15.83
C VAL A 123 0.65 7.90 16.70
N LEU A 124 0.81 8.12 18.01
CA LEU A 124 0.94 7.02 18.97
C LEU A 124 -0.44 6.56 19.38
N LEU A 125 -0.73 5.27 19.17
CA LEU A 125 -1.99 4.63 19.52
C LEU A 125 -1.81 3.81 20.79
N LEU A 126 -2.58 4.12 21.83
CA LEU A 126 -2.67 3.34 23.03
C LEU A 126 -4.02 2.61 23.06
N PRO A 127 -4.08 1.31 22.74
CA PRO A 127 -5.31 0.55 22.80
C PRO A 127 -5.77 0.34 24.24
N VAL A 128 -6.99 0.75 24.55
CA VAL A 128 -7.59 0.63 25.88
C VAL A 128 -8.85 -0.22 25.78
N TRP A 129 -9.00 -1.20 26.65
CA TRP A 129 -10.20 -2.01 26.80
C TRP A 129 -10.93 -1.63 28.07
N GLN A 130 -12.21 -1.33 27.96
CA GLN A 130 -13.08 -1.06 29.10
C GLN A 130 -14.20 -2.11 29.17
N ASP A 131 -14.34 -2.71 30.32
CA ASP A 131 -15.43 -3.63 30.65
C ASP A 131 -15.97 -3.35 32.08
N PRO A 132 -17.03 -4.06 32.54
CA PRO A 132 -17.57 -3.83 33.87
C PRO A 132 -16.58 -4.04 35.03
N SER A 133 -15.47 -4.74 34.80
CA SER A 133 -14.40 -4.94 35.80
C SER A 133 -13.38 -3.82 35.85
N GLY A 134 -13.42 -2.87 34.88
CA GLY A 134 -12.54 -1.70 34.84
C GLY A 134 -11.88 -1.44 33.47
N ILE A 135 -10.91 -0.55 33.49
CA ILE A 135 -10.11 -0.17 32.33
C ILE A 135 -8.82 -0.99 32.33
N ARG A 136 -8.51 -1.60 31.18
CA ARG A 136 -7.27 -2.33 30.97
C ARG A 136 -6.53 -1.80 29.77
N VAL A 137 -5.30 -1.42 29.98
CA VAL A 137 -4.36 -1.04 28.93
C VAL A 137 -3.58 -2.30 28.52
N TRP A 138 -3.36 -2.48 27.22
CA TRP A 138 -2.67 -3.65 26.68
C TRP A 138 -3.26 -5.02 27.07
N ALA A 139 -4.58 -5.11 27.17
CA ALA A 139 -5.24 -6.38 27.44
C ALA A 139 -4.83 -7.44 26.41
N ARG A 140 -4.27 -8.55 26.88
CA ARG A 140 -3.91 -9.68 26.01
C ARG A 140 -5.19 -10.37 25.53
N ASN A 141 -5.15 -10.92 24.32
CA ASN A 141 -6.24 -11.69 23.69
C ASN A 141 -7.53 -10.89 23.43
N VAL A 142 -7.41 -9.64 23.07
CA VAL A 142 -8.55 -8.83 22.63
C VAL A 142 -8.52 -8.72 21.12
N ALA A 143 -9.57 -9.21 20.46
CA ALA A 143 -9.71 -9.14 18.98
C ALA A 143 -9.55 -7.71 18.43
N TRP A 144 -9.94 -6.73 19.20
CA TRP A 144 -9.73 -5.31 18.96
C TRP A 144 -8.25 -4.92 18.74
N LEU A 145 -7.33 -5.44 19.57
CA LEU A 145 -5.90 -5.15 19.42
C LEU A 145 -5.32 -5.79 18.15
N ASP A 146 -5.82 -6.95 17.76
CA ASP A 146 -5.38 -7.65 16.56
C ASP A 146 -5.83 -6.91 15.29
N VAL A 147 -7.00 -6.27 15.31
CA VAL A 147 -7.45 -5.38 14.23
C VAL A 147 -6.47 -4.24 14.02
N TRP A 148 -6.04 -3.57 15.09
CA TRP A 148 -5.06 -2.48 15.01
C TRP A 148 -3.69 -2.96 14.52
N ARG A 149 -3.23 -4.13 14.97
CA ARG A 149 -1.97 -4.73 14.49
C ARG A 149 -2.02 -5.08 13.01
N GLN A 150 -3.16 -5.56 12.52
CA GLN A 150 -3.35 -5.83 11.11
C GLN A 150 -3.36 -4.54 10.27
N MET A 151 -3.91 -3.45 10.80
CA MET A 151 -3.87 -2.15 10.15
C MET A 151 -2.47 -1.54 10.13
N ASP A 152 -1.70 -1.70 11.22
CA ASP A 152 -0.30 -1.22 11.32
C ASP A 152 0.61 -1.95 10.32
N ALA A 153 0.33 -3.22 10.04
CA ALA A 153 1.06 -4.01 9.03
C ALA A 153 0.76 -3.57 7.58
N GLN A 154 -0.27 -2.76 7.35
CA GLN A 154 -0.61 -2.22 6.04
C GLN A 154 0.05 -0.84 5.86
N ASP A 155 1.31 -0.84 5.44
CA ASP A 155 2.12 0.38 5.21
C ASP A 155 1.63 1.26 4.03
N ASP A 156 0.44 0.97 3.50
CA ASP A 156 -0.12 1.65 2.34
C ASP A 156 -1.11 2.78 2.67
N GLN A 157 -1.25 3.16 3.95
CA GLN A 157 -2.18 4.19 4.39
C GLN A 157 -1.52 5.57 4.57
N LEU A 158 -2.28 6.64 4.29
CA LEU A 158 -1.84 8.01 4.57
C LEU A 158 -1.79 8.31 6.07
N LEU A 159 -2.59 7.61 6.88
CA LEU A 159 -2.57 7.72 8.32
C LEU A 159 -1.46 6.82 8.88
N ARG A 160 -0.41 7.45 9.40
CA ARG A 160 0.70 6.74 10.06
C ARG A 160 0.45 6.68 11.54
N PHE A 161 0.42 5.47 12.10
CA PHE A 161 0.35 5.29 13.54
C PHE A 161 1.29 4.18 13.99
N THR A 162 1.69 4.25 15.25
CA THR A 162 2.48 3.22 15.92
C THR A 162 1.74 2.77 17.16
N ILE A 163 1.50 1.47 17.30
CA ILE A 163 0.89 0.92 18.50
C ILE A 163 1.91 0.93 19.61
N LEU A 164 1.57 1.59 20.71
CA LEU A 164 2.41 1.62 21.88
C LEU A 164 2.47 0.21 22.50
N THR A 165 3.68 -0.38 22.49
CA THR A 165 3.90 -1.69 23.09
C THR A 165 3.97 -1.62 24.61
N PRO A 166 3.57 -2.69 25.35
CA PRO A 166 3.68 -2.74 26.79
C PRO A 166 5.11 -2.49 27.26
N ASP A 167 5.29 -1.46 28.07
CA ASP A 167 6.54 -1.16 28.77
C ASP A 167 6.22 -1.04 30.26
N LEU A 168 6.89 -1.83 31.08
CA LEU A 168 6.74 -1.82 32.55
C LEU A 168 7.01 -0.44 33.16
N ALA A 169 7.88 0.37 32.58
CA ALA A 169 8.14 1.73 33.03
C ALA A 169 6.96 2.67 32.72
N LEU A 170 6.26 2.42 31.62
CA LEU A 170 5.10 3.19 31.21
C LEU A 170 3.85 2.78 31.99
N GLU A 171 3.64 1.48 32.24
CA GLU A 171 2.55 0.98 33.08
C GLU A 171 2.51 1.62 34.47
N ARG A 172 3.69 1.84 35.07
CA ARG A 172 3.81 2.48 36.40
C ARG A 172 3.46 3.97 36.41
N ARG A 173 3.40 4.62 35.26
CA ARG A 173 3.09 6.05 35.10
C ARG A 173 1.65 6.32 34.71
N LEU A 174 0.92 5.28 34.30
CA LEU A 174 -0.51 5.42 34.00
C LEU A 174 -1.30 5.51 35.31
N PRO A 175 -2.29 6.40 35.39
CA PRO A 175 -3.19 6.44 36.54
C PRO A 175 -3.96 5.13 36.65
N PRO A 176 -4.33 4.69 37.86
CA PRO A 176 -5.12 3.47 38.10
C PRO A 176 -6.52 3.56 37.47
#